data_e4b2bbc56cb88e080bbc35748b1a5d5e
#
_entry.id   e4b2bbc56cb88e080bbc35748b1a5d5e
#
_cell.length_a   1.000
_cell.length_b   1.000
_cell.length_c   1.000
_cell.angle_alpha   90.00
_cell.angle_beta   90.00
_cell.angle_gamma   90.00
#
_symmetry.space_group_name_H-M   'P 1'
#
loop_
_entity.id
_entity.type
_entity.pdbx_description
1 polymer ?
#
loop_
_entity_poly.entity_id
_entity_poly.type
_entity_poly.pdbx_seq_one_letter_code
_entity_poly.pdbx_strand_id
1 'polypeptide(L)'
;MPSTRETILAALHARFSALPAAALRGEVLPERVPAAGLLLLRDGEPGEPEVTLSPLRYHYQHRAEVEAVVQGASRDATFDTLCASIGTALAADRTLGGLCDWLEAEAPVPVDLPIEGAAPLKAAVITIVLHYTSSDPLA
;
A
#
# COMPACT_ATOMS: atom_id res chain seq x y z
N MET A 1 -4.56 22.88 -2.12
CA MET A 1 -3.50 21.97 -2.60
C MET A 1 -3.37 20.81 -1.62
N PRO A 2 -3.24 19.58 -2.13
CA PRO A 2 -3.03 18.44 -1.23
C PRO A 2 -1.67 18.53 -0.53
N SER A 3 -1.59 17.93 0.65
CA SER A 3 -0.33 17.80 1.37
C SER A 3 0.63 16.88 0.63
N THR A 4 1.91 16.92 1.00
CA THR A 4 2.93 15.99 0.50
C THR A 4 2.50 14.55 0.72
N ARG A 5 2.01 14.25 1.91
CA ARG A 5 1.51 12.92 2.28
C ARG A 5 0.38 12.46 1.36
N GLU A 6 -0.62 13.29 1.16
CA GLU A 6 -1.77 12.96 0.32
C GLU A 6 -1.35 12.77 -1.14
N THR A 7 -0.48 13.61 -1.65
CA THR A 7 0.05 13.49 -3.01
C THR A 7 0.75 12.15 -3.22
N ILE A 8 1.55 11.72 -2.26
CA ILE A 8 2.27 10.44 -2.34
C ILE A 8 1.31 9.26 -2.25
N LEU A 9 0.37 9.29 -1.29
CA LEU A 9 -0.60 8.20 -1.12
C LEU A 9 -1.53 8.07 -2.33
N ALA A 10 -1.96 9.18 -2.91
CA ALA A 10 -2.76 9.16 -4.14
C ALA A 10 -1.99 8.58 -5.33
N ALA A 11 -0.71 8.90 -5.46
CA ALA A 11 0.14 8.34 -6.50
C ALA A 11 0.38 6.84 -6.30
N LEU A 12 0.53 6.40 -5.06
CA LEU A 12 0.65 4.97 -4.73
C LEU A 12 -0.63 4.21 -5.08
N HIS A 13 -1.79 4.76 -4.73
CA HIS A 13 -3.08 4.19 -5.10
C HIS A 13 -3.25 4.10 -6.62
N ALA A 14 -2.86 5.14 -7.35
CA ALA A 14 -2.92 5.15 -8.82
C ALA A 14 -2.03 4.05 -9.41
N ARG A 15 -0.87 3.81 -8.83
CA ARG A 15 0.03 2.75 -9.29
C ARG A 15 -0.58 1.37 -9.07
N PHE A 16 -1.21 1.13 -7.92
CA PHE A 16 -1.92 -0.13 -7.67
C PHE A 16 -3.14 -0.29 -8.55
N SER A 17 -3.83 0.80 -8.89
CA SER A 17 -4.99 0.76 -9.78
C SER A 17 -4.66 0.33 -11.20
N ALA A 18 -3.41 0.42 -11.61
CA ALA A 18 -2.94 -0.06 -12.92
C ALA A 18 -2.69 -1.58 -12.95
N LEU A 19 -2.73 -2.25 -11.80
CA LEU A 19 -2.59 -3.71 -11.72
C LEU A 19 -3.89 -4.42 -12.09
N PRO A 20 -3.84 -5.73 -12.44
CA PRO A 20 -5.07 -6.49 -12.74
C PRO A 20 -6.04 -6.59 -11.56
N ALA A 21 -5.55 -6.55 -10.32
CA ALA A 21 -6.38 -6.56 -9.12
C ALA A 21 -7.14 -5.25 -8.97
N ALA A 22 -8.31 -5.29 -8.32
CA ALA A 22 -9.01 -4.07 -7.95
C ALA A 22 -8.28 -3.38 -6.80
N ALA A 23 -8.13 -2.05 -6.87
CA ALA A 23 -7.44 -1.28 -5.83
C ALA A 23 -8.38 -0.24 -5.24
N LEU A 24 -8.65 -0.36 -3.95
CA LEU A 24 -9.49 0.56 -3.18
C LEU A 24 -8.63 1.32 -2.17
N ARG A 25 -9.15 2.42 -1.67
CA ARG A 25 -8.45 3.22 -0.65
C ARG A 25 -9.40 3.56 0.49
N GLY A 26 -9.02 3.15 1.72
CA GLY A 26 -9.72 3.54 2.94
C GLY A 26 -11.14 3.04 3.10
N GLU A 27 -11.55 2.07 2.29
CA GLU A 27 -12.91 1.56 2.28
C GLU A 27 -13.03 0.25 3.07
N VAL A 28 -14.27 -0.12 3.35
CA VAL A 28 -14.59 -1.43 3.92
C VAL A 28 -14.46 -2.49 2.83
N LEU A 29 -13.98 -3.69 3.20
CA LEU A 29 -13.88 -4.81 2.27
C LEU A 29 -15.24 -5.08 1.60
N PRO A 30 -15.29 -5.13 0.25
CA PRO A 30 -16.52 -5.47 -0.44
C PRO A 30 -16.88 -6.95 -0.25
N GLU A 31 -18.15 -7.29 -0.47
CA GLU A 31 -18.63 -8.67 -0.34
C GLU A 31 -18.00 -9.61 -1.37
N ARG A 32 -17.54 -9.09 -2.50
CA ARG A 32 -16.94 -9.86 -3.58
C ARG A 32 -15.50 -9.48 -3.80
N VAL A 33 -14.66 -10.51 -3.92
CA VAL A 33 -13.26 -10.36 -4.29
C VAL A 33 -13.12 -10.71 -5.76
N PRO A 34 -12.60 -9.79 -6.60
CA PRO A 34 -12.35 -10.09 -8.02
C PRO A 34 -11.39 -11.26 -8.20
N ALA A 35 -11.48 -11.93 -9.36
CA ALA A 35 -10.65 -13.10 -9.64
C ALA A 35 -9.14 -12.81 -9.55
N ALA A 36 -8.71 -11.63 -9.93
CA ALA A 36 -7.29 -11.23 -9.85
C ALA A 36 -6.89 -10.72 -8.47
N GLY A 37 -7.84 -10.64 -7.52
CA GLY A 37 -7.62 -10.18 -6.16
C GLY A 37 -8.04 -8.74 -5.91
N LEU A 38 -7.91 -8.33 -4.67
CA LEU A 38 -8.29 -7.00 -4.18
C LEU A 38 -7.15 -6.43 -3.37
N LEU A 39 -6.84 -5.17 -3.61
CA LEU A 39 -5.89 -4.40 -2.82
C LEU A 39 -6.64 -3.27 -2.11
N LEU A 40 -6.46 -3.18 -0.80
CA LEU A 40 -7.05 -2.11 0.01
C LEU A 40 -5.93 -1.31 0.64
N LEU A 41 -5.72 -0.11 0.10
CA LEU A 41 -4.70 0.80 0.62
C LEU A 41 -5.25 1.59 1.80
N ARG A 42 -4.55 1.54 2.91
CA ARG A 42 -4.79 2.38 4.08
C ARG A 42 -3.63 3.34 4.27
N ASP A 43 -3.96 4.53 4.73
CA ASP A 43 -2.97 5.59 4.90
C ASP A 43 -1.88 5.21 5.89
N GLY A 44 -2.19 4.39 6.89
CA GLY A 44 -1.22 3.95 7.88
C GLY A 44 -0.76 5.10 8.78
N GLU A 45 0.49 5.03 9.21
CA GLU A 45 1.03 6.00 10.16
C GLU A 45 2.32 6.63 9.63
N PRO A 46 2.42 7.98 9.66
CA PRO A 46 3.64 8.66 9.25
C PRO A 46 4.82 8.42 10.20
N GLY A 47 4.53 8.08 11.46
CA GLY A 47 5.54 7.92 12.48
C GLY A 47 6.15 9.24 12.92
N GLU A 48 7.18 9.16 13.75
CA GLU A 48 7.89 10.33 14.24
C GLU A 48 8.97 10.75 13.25
N PRO A 49 8.99 12.01 12.79
CA PRO A 49 9.97 12.43 11.80
C PRO A 49 11.33 12.70 12.42
N GLU A 50 12.36 12.54 11.61
CA GLU A 50 13.66 13.12 11.88
C GLU A 50 13.66 14.56 11.39
N VAL A 51 14.08 15.50 12.24
CA VAL A 51 13.98 16.94 11.94
C VAL A 51 15.36 17.52 11.69
N THR A 52 15.51 18.24 10.57
CA THR A 52 16.70 19.04 10.27
C THR A 52 16.32 20.52 10.30
N LEU A 53 17.26 21.41 10.68
CA LEU A 53 16.93 22.79 11.02
C LEU A 53 17.40 23.85 10.04
N SER A 54 18.30 23.56 9.13
CA SER A 54 18.82 24.58 8.21
C SER A 54 19.02 24.03 6.81
N PRO A 55 17.97 23.96 6.00
CA PRO A 55 16.59 24.43 6.22
C PRO A 55 15.79 23.48 7.11
N LEU A 56 14.70 24.00 7.70
CA LEU A 56 13.80 23.17 8.48
C LEU A 56 13.10 22.16 7.57
N ARG A 57 13.26 20.87 7.87
CA ARG A 57 12.64 19.78 7.14
C ARG A 57 12.27 18.66 8.09
N TYR A 58 11.18 17.97 7.77
CA TYR A 58 10.66 16.81 8.48
C TYR A 58 10.80 15.60 7.57
N HIS A 59 11.63 14.64 7.96
CA HIS A 59 11.92 13.43 7.18
C HIS A 59 11.14 12.25 7.77
N TYR A 60 10.21 11.71 6.98
CA TYR A 60 9.33 10.63 7.41
C TYR A 60 9.72 9.29 6.83
N GLN A 61 9.53 8.24 7.61
CA GLN A 61 9.43 6.85 7.15
C GLN A 61 7.98 6.41 7.38
N HIS A 62 7.11 6.83 6.50
CA HIS A 62 5.68 6.62 6.61
C HIS A 62 5.34 5.17 6.27
N ARG A 63 4.64 4.49 7.15
CA ARG A 63 4.26 3.09 7.00
C ARG A 63 2.81 3.00 6.54
N ALA A 64 2.60 3.06 5.24
CA ALA A 64 1.29 2.78 4.65
C ALA A 64 1.05 1.27 4.64
N GLU A 65 -0.21 0.85 4.61
CA GLU A 65 -0.57 -0.55 4.61
C GLU A 65 -1.42 -0.89 3.40
N VAL A 66 -1.11 -2.04 2.78
CA VAL A 66 -1.94 -2.62 1.73
C VAL A 66 -2.42 -3.97 2.21
N GLU A 67 -3.72 -4.14 2.31
CA GLU A 67 -4.32 -5.45 2.54
C GLU A 67 -4.59 -6.10 1.19
N ALA A 68 -3.94 -7.25 0.95
CA ALA A 68 -4.12 -8.02 -0.27
C ALA A 68 -5.04 -9.20 0.04
N VAL A 69 -6.13 -9.32 -0.70
CA VAL A 69 -7.15 -10.34 -0.48
C VAL A 69 -7.40 -11.09 -1.77
N VAL A 70 -7.36 -12.42 -1.71
CA VAL A 70 -7.71 -13.31 -2.82
C VAL A 70 -8.68 -14.38 -2.33
N GLN A 71 -9.43 -14.98 -3.24
CA GLN A 71 -10.49 -15.93 -2.92
C GLN A 71 -10.49 -17.09 -3.91
N GLY A 72 -10.88 -18.27 -3.44
CA GLY A 72 -11.13 -19.41 -4.28
C GLY A 72 -10.11 -20.52 -4.14
N ALA A 73 -10.25 -21.55 -4.98
CA ALA A 73 -9.43 -22.76 -4.93
C ALA A 73 -7.96 -22.50 -5.29
N SER A 74 -7.70 -21.52 -6.16
CA SER A 74 -6.34 -21.15 -6.60
C SER A 74 -5.77 -19.96 -5.82
N ARG A 75 -6.29 -19.68 -4.64
CA ARG A 75 -5.91 -18.49 -3.87
C ARG A 75 -4.42 -18.37 -3.58
N ASP A 76 -3.73 -19.47 -3.32
CA ASP A 76 -2.30 -19.42 -3.03
C ASP A 76 -1.49 -18.96 -4.24
N ALA A 77 -1.78 -19.49 -5.41
CA ALA A 77 -1.13 -19.10 -6.66
C ALA A 77 -1.50 -17.65 -7.06
N THR A 78 -2.77 -17.30 -6.90
CA THR A 78 -3.25 -15.94 -7.19
C THR A 78 -2.60 -14.92 -6.26
N PHE A 79 -2.48 -15.25 -4.99
CA PHE A 79 -1.82 -14.39 -4.00
C PHE A 79 -0.35 -14.17 -4.34
N ASP A 80 0.36 -15.23 -4.69
CA ASP A 80 1.77 -15.15 -5.07
C ASP A 80 1.94 -14.26 -6.31
N THR A 81 1.10 -14.44 -7.32
CA THR A 81 1.10 -13.58 -8.52
C THR A 81 0.82 -12.13 -8.17
N LEU A 82 -0.13 -11.88 -7.29
CA LEU A 82 -0.48 -10.53 -6.85
C LEU A 82 0.68 -9.85 -6.13
N CYS A 83 1.32 -10.55 -5.19
CA CYS A 83 2.50 -10.02 -4.50
C CYS A 83 3.65 -9.73 -5.46
N ALA A 84 3.90 -10.62 -6.42
CA ALA A 84 4.93 -10.40 -7.42
C ALA A 84 4.63 -9.17 -8.29
N SER A 85 3.37 -8.96 -8.66
CA SER A 85 2.96 -7.79 -9.45
C SER A 85 3.12 -6.49 -8.66
N ILE A 86 2.81 -6.49 -7.36
CA ILE A 86 3.05 -5.36 -6.47
C ILE A 86 4.55 -5.04 -6.44
N GLY A 87 5.38 -6.04 -6.20
CA GLY A 87 6.83 -5.86 -6.14
C GLY A 87 7.40 -5.29 -7.44
N THR A 88 6.95 -5.80 -8.57
CA THR A 88 7.38 -5.30 -9.90
C THR A 88 6.95 -3.86 -10.10
N ALA A 89 5.71 -3.51 -9.74
CA ALA A 89 5.19 -2.15 -9.87
C ALA A 89 5.98 -1.15 -9.03
N LEU A 90 6.34 -1.53 -7.79
CA LEU A 90 7.12 -0.67 -6.91
C LEU A 90 8.57 -0.54 -7.38
N ALA A 91 9.17 -1.62 -7.84
CA ALA A 91 10.55 -1.63 -8.33
C ALA A 91 10.73 -0.83 -9.62
N ALA A 92 9.68 -0.67 -10.41
CA ALA A 92 9.73 0.08 -11.67
C ALA A 92 10.07 1.55 -11.46
N ASP A 93 9.61 2.13 -10.35
CA ASP A 93 9.94 3.50 -9.95
C ASP A 93 9.70 3.68 -8.46
N ARG A 94 10.78 3.65 -7.70
CA ARG A 94 10.73 3.73 -6.24
C ARG A 94 10.58 5.15 -5.71
N THR A 95 10.41 6.12 -6.58
CA THR A 95 10.22 7.53 -6.21
C THR A 95 8.84 8.05 -6.53
N LEU A 96 7.97 7.24 -7.13
CA LEU A 96 6.64 7.66 -7.62
C LEU A 96 6.73 8.93 -8.49
N GLY A 97 7.63 8.92 -9.46
CA GLY A 97 7.84 10.08 -10.33
C GLY A 97 8.54 11.25 -9.66
N GLY A 98 9.31 11.00 -8.61
CA GLY A 98 10.01 12.03 -7.85
C GLY A 98 9.21 12.61 -6.68
N LEU A 99 8.05 12.03 -6.36
CA LEU A 99 7.21 12.52 -5.25
C LEU A 99 7.73 12.11 -3.87
N CYS A 100 8.45 11.01 -3.80
CA CYS A 100 9.11 10.58 -2.56
C CYS A 100 10.57 10.23 -2.84
N ASP A 101 11.36 10.09 -1.78
CA ASP A 101 12.79 9.79 -1.92
C ASP A 101 13.01 8.32 -2.25
N TRP A 102 12.21 7.46 -1.64
CA TRP A 102 12.31 6.01 -1.80
C TRP A 102 11.06 5.34 -1.25
N LEU A 103 10.72 4.20 -1.81
CA LEU A 103 9.70 3.34 -1.24
C LEU A 103 10.08 1.87 -1.40
N GLU A 104 9.62 1.05 -0.47
CA GLU A 104 9.78 -0.39 -0.54
C GLU A 104 8.67 -1.08 0.25
N ALA A 105 8.36 -2.31 -0.15
CA ALA A 105 7.42 -3.16 0.55
C ALA A 105 8.16 -4.07 1.53
N GLU A 106 7.54 -4.31 2.67
CA GLU A 106 7.93 -5.39 3.58
C GLU A 106 7.23 -6.68 3.17
N ALA A 107 7.70 -7.81 3.67
CA ALA A 107 7.08 -9.09 3.39
C ALA A 107 5.63 -9.13 3.90
N PRO A 108 4.73 -9.85 3.20
CA PRO A 108 3.34 -9.93 3.64
C PRO A 108 3.20 -10.64 4.98
N VAL A 109 2.33 -10.08 5.84
CA VAL A 109 1.98 -10.67 7.12
C VAL A 109 0.57 -11.24 7.01
N PRO A 110 0.38 -12.56 7.13
CA PRO A 110 -0.93 -13.18 7.00
C PRO A 110 -1.93 -12.64 8.02
N VAL A 111 -3.17 -12.46 7.57
CA VAL A 111 -4.29 -12.05 8.41
C VAL A 111 -5.34 -13.14 8.37
N ASP A 112 -5.79 -13.57 9.54
CA ASP A 112 -6.91 -14.50 9.65
C ASP A 112 -8.22 -13.74 9.51
N LEU A 113 -9.02 -14.13 8.49
CA LEU A 113 -10.38 -13.63 8.30
C LEU A 113 -11.33 -14.81 8.47
N PRO A 114 -11.77 -15.11 9.71
CA PRO A 114 -12.70 -16.22 9.95
C PRO A 114 -14.09 -15.80 9.52
N ILE A 115 -14.47 -16.08 8.28
CA ILE A 115 -15.83 -15.90 7.79
C ILE A 115 -16.41 -17.29 7.55
N GLU A 116 -17.28 -17.74 8.44
CA GLU A 116 -17.99 -19.01 8.28
C GLU A 116 -18.93 -18.93 7.07
N GLY A 117 -18.92 -19.98 6.26
CA GLY A 117 -19.84 -20.11 5.13
C GLY A 117 -19.47 -19.34 3.87
N ALA A 118 -18.36 -18.61 3.87
CA ALA A 118 -17.86 -17.93 2.68
C ALA A 118 -16.86 -18.83 1.92
N ALA A 119 -16.64 -18.52 0.64
CA ALA A 119 -15.56 -19.14 -0.11
C ALA A 119 -14.21 -18.87 0.57
N PRO A 120 -13.24 -19.80 0.49
CA PRO A 120 -11.96 -19.62 1.19
C PRO A 120 -11.26 -18.34 0.77
N LEU A 121 -10.91 -17.53 1.75
CA LEU A 121 -10.16 -16.30 1.58
C LEU A 121 -8.71 -16.48 2.03
N LYS A 122 -7.82 -15.79 1.35
CA LYS A 122 -6.46 -15.59 1.80
C LYS A 122 -6.18 -14.10 1.80
N ALA A 123 -5.72 -13.59 2.94
CA ALA A 123 -5.42 -12.17 3.10
C ALA A 123 -4.09 -11.98 3.81
N ALA A 124 -3.41 -10.89 3.50
CA ALA A 124 -2.21 -10.46 4.20
C ALA A 124 -2.09 -8.96 4.14
N VAL A 125 -1.41 -8.39 5.12
CA VAL A 125 -1.05 -6.97 5.14
C VAL A 125 0.39 -6.82 4.67
N ILE A 126 0.59 -5.96 3.69
CA ILE A 126 1.90 -5.59 3.18
C ILE A 126 2.15 -4.13 3.58
N THR A 127 3.17 -3.90 4.38
CA THR A 127 3.56 -2.54 4.74
C THR A 127 4.42 -1.95 3.63
N ILE A 128 4.05 -0.75 3.18
CA ILE A 128 4.82 0.04 2.22
C ILE A 128 5.48 1.17 2.98
N VAL A 129 6.80 1.16 3.06
CA VAL A 129 7.56 2.21 3.74
C VAL A 129 7.88 3.31 2.74
N LEU A 130 7.36 4.50 3.00
CA LEU A 130 7.51 5.68 2.16
C LEU A 130 8.46 6.66 2.83
N HIS A 131 9.58 6.92 2.20
CA HIS A 131 10.56 7.90 2.69
C HIS A 131 10.30 9.22 1.96
N TYR A 132 9.86 10.24 2.69
CA TYR A 132 9.64 11.55 2.11
C TYR A 132 9.93 12.66 3.10
N THR A 133 10.07 13.86 2.56
CA THR A 133 10.39 15.06 3.33
C THR A 133 9.31 16.12 3.09
N SER A 134 8.91 16.79 4.15
CA SER A 134 8.01 17.94 4.04
C SER A 134 8.55 19.13 4.83
N SER A 135 8.05 20.32 4.50
CA SER A 135 8.43 21.57 5.19
C SER A 135 7.67 21.75 6.51
N ASP A 136 6.59 21.00 6.70
CA ASP A 136 5.71 21.09 7.87
C ASP A 136 4.98 19.76 8.00
N PRO A 137 4.71 19.26 9.23
CA PRO A 137 3.99 17.99 9.41
C PRO A 137 2.61 17.92 8.79
N LEU A 138 1.99 19.05 8.54
CA LEU A 138 0.66 19.14 7.95
C LEU A 138 0.67 19.59 6.48
N ALA A 139 1.84 19.86 5.93
CA ALA A 139 1.96 20.33 4.55
C ALA A 139 2.24 19.20 3.55
#